data_37a3ebaf1f080aa9aa9dc47fa68ae045
#
_entry.id   37a3ebaf1f080aa9aa9dc47fa68ae045
#
_cell.length_a   1.000
_cell.length_b   1.000
_cell.length_c   1.000
_cell.angle_alpha   90.00
_cell.angle_beta   90.00
_cell.angle_gamma   90.00
#
_symmetry.space_group_name_H-M   'P 1'
#
loop_
_entity.id
_entity.type
_entity.pdbx_description
1 polymer ?
#
loop_
_entity_poly.entity_id
_entity_poly.type
_entity_poly.pdbx_seq_one_letter_code
_entity_poly.pdbx_strand_id
1 'polypeptide(L)'
;MHLVKSTFVALVAGFFASATFAAGGGGYVEDFDFSFEGPLGTYDQTQLQRGLKVYTEVCSSCHGLKYVPLRTLGDEGGLGYSEEQVRAYAEYYEVYDAELDDYRAAVPSDHFPAVVAAGAPDLSLMAKARAGFHGPYGTGLSQLVNGMGGAEYIASLLTGYTGEEKEEYGSVFYENTAYPGKWIAMAPPLYGEDVDFDDAVSYTHLRAHEPASYLV
;
A
#
# COMPACT_ATOMS: atom_id res chain seq x y z
N MET A 1 34.98 36.93 -26.27
CA MET A 1 34.05 36.97 -25.09
C MET A 1 32.63 36.48 -25.42
N HIS A 2 32.21 36.45 -26.68
CA HIS A 2 30.89 35.94 -27.09
C HIS A 2 30.79 34.39 -27.21
N LEU A 3 31.87 33.71 -27.52
CA LEU A 3 31.87 32.25 -27.68
C LEU A 3 31.66 31.50 -26.33
N VAL A 4 32.23 32.01 -25.24
CA VAL A 4 32.11 31.40 -23.91
C VAL A 4 30.71 31.54 -23.35
N LYS A 5 29.99 32.63 -23.66
CA LYS A 5 28.60 32.83 -23.25
C LYS A 5 27.63 31.91 -23.96
N SER A 6 27.87 31.60 -25.25
CA SER A 6 27.02 30.70 -26.03
C SER A 6 27.18 29.25 -25.58
N THR A 7 28.39 28.79 -25.21
CA THR A 7 28.62 27.43 -24.70
C THR A 7 28.01 27.23 -23.32
N PHE A 8 28.00 28.25 -22.47
CA PHE A 8 27.38 28.14 -21.12
C PHE A 8 25.86 28.04 -21.18
N VAL A 9 25.22 28.80 -22.09
CA VAL A 9 23.76 28.74 -22.30
C VAL A 9 23.37 27.39 -22.91
N ALA A 10 24.14 26.82 -23.83
CA ALA A 10 23.90 25.51 -24.42
C ALA A 10 24.04 24.38 -23.37
N LEU A 11 24.99 24.48 -22.44
CA LEU A 11 25.22 23.50 -21.39
C LEU A 11 24.09 23.53 -20.34
N VAL A 12 23.58 24.70 -19.98
CA VAL A 12 22.46 24.84 -19.05
C VAL A 12 21.16 24.37 -19.69
N ALA A 13 20.93 24.65 -20.98
CA ALA A 13 19.75 24.14 -21.70
C ALA A 13 19.79 22.62 -21.90
N GLY A 14 20.98 22.02 -22.04
CA GLY A 14 21.15 20.56 -22.12
C GLY A 14 20.87 19.83 -20.78
N PHE A 15 21.10 20.49 -19.66
CA PHE A 15 20.84 19.89 -18.33
C PHE A 15 19.35 19.82 -17.98
N PHE A 16 18.53 20.70 -18.56
CA PHE A 16 17.07 20.67 -18.37
C PHE A 16 16.34 19.70 -19.32
N ALA A 17 17.01 19.23 -20.38
CA ALA A 17 16.37 18.34 -21.36
C ALA A 17 16.39 16.85 -20.97
N SER A 18 17.12 16.46 -19.92
CA SER A 18 17.25 15.06 -19.50
C SER A 18 16.30 14.66 -18.35
N ALA A 19 15.38 15.53 -17.93
CA ALA A 19 14.39 15.24 -16.89
C ALA A 19 13.04 14.80 -17.48
N THR A 20 13.03 14.18 -18.65
CA THR A 20 11.78 13.72 -19.25
C THR A 20 11.72 12.21 -19.37
N PHE A 21 10.60 11.67 -18.91
CA PHE A 21 10.07 10.32 -19.19
C PHE A 21 10.58 9.14 -18.36
N ALA A 22 10.38 9.23 -17.05
CA ALA A 22 9.97 8.03 -16.32
C ALA A 22 8.50 8.11 -15.88
N ALA A 23 7.66 8.79 -16.66
CA ALA A 23 6.21 8.74 -16.55
C ALA A 23 5.67 7.71 -17.55
N GLY A 24 6.09 6.46 -17.41
CA GLY A 24 5.42 5.34 -18.05
C GLY A 24 4.00 5.26 -17.51
N GLY A 25 3.01 5.25 -18.41
CA GLY A 25 1.59 5.23 -18.21
C GLY A 25 1.10 4.75 -16.84
N GLY A 26 1.03 5.65 -15.89
CA GLY A 26 0.42 5.39 -14.60
C GLY A 26 -1.06 5.13 -14.82
N GLY A 27 -1.62 4.13 -14.13
CA GLY A 27 -3.05 3.94 -14.09
C GLY A 27 -3.75 5.16 -13.47
N TYR A 28 -5.06 5.16 -13.55
CA TYR A 28 -5.88 6.19 -12.91
C TYR A 28 -5.88 5.98 -11.39
N VAL A 29 -5.36 6.93 -10.65
CA VAL A 29 -5.42 6.94 -9.19
C VAL A 29 -6.43 7.98 -8.76
N GLU A 30 -7.43 7.55 -8.00
CA GLU A 30 -8.46 8.41 -7.43
C GLU A 30 -7.92 9.12 -6.19
N ASP A 31 -8.33 10.35 -6.01
CA ASP A 31 -8.03 11.17 -4.84
C ASP A 31 -9.08 10.88 -3.76
N PHE A 32 -8.69 10.12 -2.75
CA PHE A 32 -9.52 9.80 -1.61
C PHE A 32 -9.22 10.78 -0.47
N ASP A 33 -10.26 11.26 0.19
CA ASP A 33 -10.13 12.17 1.33
C ASP A 33 -9.91 11.37 2.63
N PHE A 34 -8.64 11.03 2.90
CA PHE A 34 -8.28 10.28 4.10
C PHE A 34 -8.12 11.19 5.32
N SER A 35 -8.61 10.74 6.47
CA SER A 35 -8.51 11.49 7.74
C SER A 35 -7.08 11.75 8.22
N PHE A 36 -6.12 10.97 7.74
CA PHE A 36 -4.71 11.07 8.11
C PHE A 36 -3.88 11.97 7.18
N GLU A 37 -4.51 12.63 6.21
CA GLU A 37 -3.81 13.49 5.28
C GLU A 37 -3.46 14.86 5.87
N GLY A 38 -2.42 15.44 5.28
CA GLY A 38 -1.95 16.78 5.63
C GLY A 38 -1.29 16.86 7.02
N PRO A 39 -0.88 18.07 7.43
CA PRO A 39 -0.06 18.27 8.63
C PRO A 39 -0.84 18.09 9.95
N LEU A 40 -2.15 18.04 9.91
CA LEU A 40 -3.05 17.84 11.05
C LEU A 40 -3.85 16.54 10.94
N GLY A 41 -3.56 15.71 9.96
CA GLY A 41 -4.20 14.42 9.76
C GLY A 41 -3.96 13.47 10.94
N THR A 42 -4.97 12.65 11.25
CA THR A 42 -4.90 11.64 12.32
C THR A 42 -5.50 10.34 11.84
N TYR A 43 -4.90 9.25 12.26
CA TYR A 43 -5.48 7.93 12.02
C TYR A 43 -6.67 7.66 12.94
N ASP A 44 -7.76 7.15 12.36
CA ASP A 44 -8.85 6.58 13.15
C ASP A 44 -8.46 5.18 13.62
N GLN A 45 -8.44 4.99 14.94
CA GLN A 45 -8.01 3.74 15.56
C GLN A 45 -8.89 2.57 15.16
N THR A 46 -10.20 2.76 15.10
CA THR A 46 -11.15 1.71 14.73
C THR A 46 -10.97 1.31 13.27
N GLN A 47 -10.68 2.29 12.41
CA GLN A 47 -10.36 2.05 11.00
C GLN A 47 -9.07 1.24 10.85
N LEU A 48 -8.02 1.57 11.60
CA LEU A 48 -6.78 0.79 11.59
C LEU A 48 -6.99 -0.64 12.06
N GLN A 49 -7.82 -0.86 13.10
CA GLN A 49 -8.15 -2.20 13.60
C GLN A 49 -8.91 -3.02 12.55
N ARG A 50 -9.86 -2.41 11.85
CA ARG A 50 -10.54 -3.05 10.70
C ARG A 50 -9.56 -3.36 9.58
N GLY A 51 -8.67 -2.42 9.25
CA GLY A 51 -7.62 -2.64 8.24
C GLY A 51 -6.69 -3.79 8.59
N LEU A 52 -6.28 -3.90 9.86
CA LEU A 52 -5.48 -5.04 10.32
C LEU A 52 -6.24 -6.36 10.16
N LYS A 53 -7.54 -6.39 10.45
CA LYS A 53 -8.36 -7.59 10.28
C LYS A 53 -8.41 -8.01 8.81
N VAL A 54 -8.65 -7.06 7.89
CA VAL A 54 -8.58 -7.32 6.43
C VAL A 54 -7.21 -7.86 6.03
N TYR A 55 -6.14 -7.24 6.50
CA TYR A 55 -4.80 -7.73 6.23
C TYR A 55 -4.64 -9.17 6.70
N THR A 56 -5.02 -9.46 7.93
CA THR A 56 -4.83 -10.78 8.56
C THR A 56 -5.63 -11.88 7.86
N GLU A 57 -6.89 -11.61 7.51
CA GLU A 57 -7.79 -12.62 6.98
C GLU A 57 -7.68 -12.80 5.45
N VAL A 58 -7.29 -11.74 4.73
CA VAL A 58 -7.24 -11.74 3.27
C VAL A 58 -5.81 -11.62 2.73
N CYS A 59 -5.13 -10.50 3.07
CA CYS A 59 -3.88 -10.13 2.40
C CYS A 59 -2.68 -10.97 2.83
N SER A 60 -2.64 -11.39 4.10
CA SER A 60 -1.48 -12.06 4.71
C SER A 60 -1.17 -13.43 4.08
N SER A 61 -2.14 -14.04 3.40
CA SER A 61 -1.94 -15.31 2.68
C SER A 61 -0.93 -15.19 1.54
N CYS A 62 -0.80 -14.00 0.94
CA CYS A 62 0.09 -13.73 -0.19
C CYS A 62 1.13 -12.65 0.09
N HIS A 63 0.87 -11.73 1.00
CA HIS A 63 1.69 -10.55 1.27
C HIS A 63 2.23 -10.54 2.69
N GLY A 64 3.54 -10.41 2.84
CA GLY A 64 4.19 -10.21 4.13
C GLY A 64 4.31 -8.73 4.53
N LEU A 65 4.65 -8.51 5.81
CA LEU A 65 5.00 -7.22 6.42
C LEU A 65 6.34 -7.32 7.17
N LYS A 66 7.35 -7.89 6.53
CA LYS A 66 8.62 -8.30 7.17
C LYS A 66 9.42 -7.18 7.87
N TYR A 67 9.13 -5.92 7.57
CA TYR A 67 9.78 -4.78 8.21
C TYR A 67 8.93 -4.15 9.33
N VAL A 68 7.76 -4.70 9.62
CA VAL A 68 6.86 -4.21 10.66
C VAL A 68 7.00 -5.09 11.90
N PRO A 69 7.53 -4.61 13.02
CA PRO A 69 7.56 -5.36 14.28
C PRO A 69 6.15 -5.49 14.85
N LEU A 70 5.82 -6.66 15.40
CA LEU A 70 4.48 -6.92 15.98
C LEU A 70 4.15 -5.96 17.14
N ARG A 71 5.17 -5.50 17.90
CA ARG A 71 4.94 -4.53 18.98
C ARG A 71 4.33 -3.21 18.52
N THR A 72 4.49 -2.83 17.23
CA THR A 72 3.94 -1.57 16.71
C THR A 72 2.41 -1.52 16.71
N LEU A 73 1.74 -2.66 16.89
CA LEU A 73 0.30 -2.72 17.06
C LEU A 73 -0.17 -2.02 18.35
N GLY A 74 0.72 -1.87 19.35
CA GLY A 74 0.46 -1.16 20.60
C GLY A 74 0.97 0.28 20.63
N ASP A 75 1.62 0.77 19.56
CA ASP A 75 2.18 2.11 19.55
C ASP A 75 1.10 3.20 19.65
N GLU A 76 1.45 4.30 20.32
CA GLU A 76 0.58 5.47 20.45
C GLU A 76 0.29 6.08 19.06
N GLY A 77 -0.99 6.36 18.79
CA GLY A 77 -1.44 6.83 17.47
C GLY A 77 -1.59 5.73 16.42
N GLY A 78 -1.34 4.46 16.80
CA GLY A 78 -1.60 3.28 15.99
C GLY A 78 -2.92 2.60 16.36
N LEU A 79 -2.93 1.25 16.32
CA LEU A 79 -4.13 0.44 16.61
C LEU A 79 -4.56 0.50 18.08
N GLY A 80 -3.66 0.93 18.99
CA GLY A 80 -3.96 1.09 20.42
C GLY A 80 -4.19 -0.22 21.16
N TYR A 81 -3.62 -1.32 20.68
CA TYR A 81 -3.71 -2.59 21.36
C TYR A 81 -2.96 -2.57 22.70
N SER A 82 -3.52 -3.19 23.73
CA SER A 82 -2.81 -3.42 24.97
C SER A 82 -1.64 -4.39 24.76
N GLU A 83 -0.68 -4.37 25.67
CA GLU A 83 0.45 -5.32 25.63
C GLU A 83 0.00 -6.79 25.58
N GLU A 84 -1.10 -7.12 26.28
CA GLU A 84 -1.68 -8.46 26.26
C GLU A 84 -2.28 -8.80 24.90
N GLN A 85 -2.99 -7.85 24.27
CA GLN A 85 -3.54 -8.03 22.92
C GLN A 85 -2.43 -8.18 21.88
N VAL A 86 -1.37 -7.38 21.94
CA VAL A 86 -0.23 -7.51 21.05
C VAL A 86 0.43 -8.88 21.21
N ARG A 87 0.60 -9.36 22.44
CA ARG A 87 1.15 -10.69 22.71
C ARG A 87 0.27 -11.80 22.16
N ALA A 88 -1.03 -11.74 22.43
CA ALA A 88 -1.98 -12.71 21.92
C ALA A 88 -2.04 -12.73 20.40
N TYR A 89 -1.95 -11.54 19.75
CA TYR A 89 -1.88 -11.44 18.30
C TYR A 89 -0.57 -12.03 17.75
N ALA A 90 0.56 -11.80 18.42
CA ALA A 90 1.85 -12.34 17.99
C ALA A 90 1.87 -13.87 17.98
N GLU A 91 1.19 -14.51 18.92
CA GLU A 91 1.12 -15.97 19.04
C GLU A 91 0.45 -16.68 17.84
N TYR A 92 -0.27 -15.94 16.98
CA TYR A 92 -0.78 -16.49 15.71
C TYR A 92 0.31 -16.81 14.69
N TYR A 93 1.51 -16.28 14.87
CA TYR A 93 2.64 -16.47 13.96
C TYR A 93 3.70 -17.37 14.57
N GLU A 94 4.35 -18.13 13.73
CA GLU A 94 5.53 -18.92 14.09
C GLU A 94 6.77 -18.30 13.44
N VAL A 95 7.84 -18.20 14.20
CA VAL A 95 9.14 -17.72 13.73
C VAL A 95 10.20 -18.79 13.99
N TYR A 96 11.10 -18.96 13.02
CA TYR A 96 12.25 -19.85 13.22
C TYR A 96 13.23 -19.22 14.18
N ASP A 97 13.57 -19.96 15.23
CA ASP A 97 14.54 -19.56 16.25
C ASP A 97 15.84 -20.35 16.03
N ALA A 98 16.88 -19.64 15.63
CA ALA A 98 18.18 -20.24 15.31
C ALA A 98 18.91 -20.81 16.54
N GLU A 99 18.56 -20.37 17.76
CA GLU A 99 19.15 -20.91 18.99
C GLU A 99 18.51 -22.24 19.40
N LEU A 100 17.21 -22.37 19.10
CA LEU A 100 16.45 -23.59 19.36
C LEU A 100 16.55 -24.59 18.20
N ASP A 101 16.97 -24.15 17.01
CA ASP A 101 16.91 -24.87 15.75
C ASP A 101 15.49 -25.41 15.46
N ASP A 102 14.46 -24.62 15.84
CA ASP A 102 13.05 -24.99 15.73
C ASP A 102 12.17 -23.76 15.60
N TYR A 103 10.90 -23.96 15.29
CA TYR A 103 9.90 -22.91 15.27
C TYR A 103 9.30 -22.67 16.64
N ARG A 104 9.10 -21.41 16.99
CA ARG A 104 8.39 -20.99 18.19
C ARG A 104 7.29 -19.98 17.87
N ALA A 105 6.33 -19.82 18.76
CA ALA A 105 5.39 -18.71 18.69
C ALA A 105 6.14 -17.38 18.68
N ALA A 106 5.68 -16.45 17.85
CA ALA A 106 6.26 -15.12 17.80
C ALA A 106 5.94 -14.32 19.07
N VAL A 107 6.82 -13.40 19.40
CA VAL A 107 6.66 -12.46 20.51
C VAL A 107 6.60 -11.03 19.97
N PRO A 108 6.16 -10.02 20.74
CA PRO A 108 6.03 -8.64 20.25
C PRO A 108 7.28 -8.03 19.63
N SER A 109 8.48 -8.48 19.97
CA SER A 109 9.74 -8.02 19.34
C SER A 109 9.99 -8.61 17.96
N ASP A 110 9.33 -9.70 17.61
CA ASP A 110 9.43 -10.27 16.29
C ASP A 110 8.67 -9.43 15.25
N HIS A 111 8.91 -9.70 13.99
CA HIS A 111 8.25 -9.02 12.88
C HIS A 111 7.14 -9.91 12.31
N PHE A 112 6.23 -9.27 11.61
CA PHE A 112 5.32 -10.01 10.75
C PHE A 112 6.09 -10.90 9.77
N PRO A 113 5.51 -12.04 9.37
CA PRO A 113 6.19 -12.96 8.44
C PRO A 113 6.55 -12.32 7.10
N ALA A 114 7.66 -12.76 6.55
CA ALA A 114 7.95 -12.57 5.14
C ALA A 114 7.22 -13.65 4.35
N VAL A 115 6.25 -13.25 3.55
CA VAL A 115 5.55 -14.17 2.63
C VAL A 115 6.15 -14.02 1.24
N VAL A 116 6.51 -15.14 0.60
CA VAL A 116 7.14 -15.18 -0.73
C VAL A 116 6.24 -15.94 -1.71
N ALA A 117 4.93 -15.90 -1.48
CA ALA A 117 3.97 -16.60 -2.32
C ALA A 117 3.80 -15.88 -3.67
N ALA A 118 3.78 -16.65 -4.75
CA ALA A 118 3.37 -16.22 -6.10
C ALA A 118 4.00 -14.91 -6.64
N GLY A 119 5.17 -14.50 -6.13
CA GLY A 119 5.80 -13.23 -6.52
C GLY A 119 5.11 -11.97 -6.00
N ALA A 120 4.21 -12.12 -5.02
CA ALA A 120 3.53 -11.00 -4.39
C ALA A 120 4.55 -10.10 -3.62
N PRO A 121 4.48 -8.78 -3.76
CA PRO A 121 5.38 -7.89 -3.05
C PRO A 121 5.07 -7.84 -1.55
N ASP A 122 6.11 -7.64 -0.73
CA ASP A 122 5.94 -7.30 0.69
C ASP A 122 5.33 -5.91 0.85
N LEU A 123 4.33 -5.76 1.71
CA LEU A 123 3.55 -4.53 1.86
C LEU A 123 4.15 -3.53 2.85
N SER A 124 5.19 -3.89 3.63
CA SER A 124 5.75 -3.02 4.68
C SER A 124 6.05 -1.58 4.25
N LEU A 125 6.46 -1.39 3.00
CA LEU A 125 6.83 -0.09 2.45
C LEU A 125 5.99 0.29 1.22
N MET A 126 4.90 -0.41 0.96
CA MET A 126 4.15 -0.26 -0.29
C MET A 126 3.59 1.15 -0.45
N ALA A 127 2.93 1.69 0.56
CA ALA A 127 2.39 3.05 0.52
C ALA A 127 3.49 4.10 0.27
N LYS A 128 4.67 3.93 0.89
CA LYS A 128 5.82 4.81 0.65
C LYS A 128 6.45 4.61 -0.73
N ALA A 129 6.45 3.38 -1.24
CA ALA A 129 7.06 3.04 -2.53
C ALA A 129 6.18 3.42 -3.73
N ARG A 130 4.91 3.71 -3.53
CA ARG A 130 3.96 4.11 -4.56
C ARG A 130 3.57 5.56 -4.39
N ALA A 131 3.75 6.34 -5.45
CA ALA A 131 3.29 7.71 -5.53
C ALA A 131 2.00 7.70 -6.36
N GLY A 132 0.85 7.95 -5.72
CA GLY A 132 -0.45 8.00 -6.39
C GLY A 132 -0.63 9.25 -7.23
N PHE A 133 -0.14 10.39 -6.75
CA PHE A 133 -0.27 11.67 -7.42
C PHE A 133 1.03 12.11 -8.09
N HIS A 134 0.94 12.33 -9.39
CA HIS A 134 1.96 13.05 -10.14
C HIS A 134 1.57 14.53 -10.18
N GLY A 135 2.13 15.33 -9.28
CA GLY A 135 1.97 16.79 -9.32
C GLY A 135 2.51 17.36 -10.63
N PRO A 136 2.19 18.63 -10.93
CA PRO A 136 2.71 19.29 -12.11
C PRO A 136 4.24 19.17 -12.12
N TYR A 137 4.76 18.69 -13.22
CA TYR A 137 6.20 18.48 -13.46
C TYR A 137 6.86 17.30 -12.70
N GLY A 138 6.09 16.36 -12.14
CA GLY A 138 6.65 15.22 -11.40
C GLY A 138 7.45 15.61 -10.14
N THR A 139 7.17 16.78 -9.58
CA THR A 139 7.98 17.38 -8.50
C THR A 139 7.67 16.84 -7.12
N GLY A 140 6.64 16.01 -6.97
CA GLY A 140 6.19 15.55 -5.64
C GLY A 140 5.55 16.63 -4.76
N LEU A 141 5.38 17.86 -5.25
CA LEU A 141 4.73 18.93 -4.51
C LEU A 141 3.28 18.60 -4.17
N SER A 142 2.60 17.86 -5.04
CA SER A 142 1.24 17.37 -4.78
C SER A 142 1.22 16.45 -3.56
N GLN A 143 2.22 15.58 -3.42
CA GLN A 143 2.33 14.68 -2.28
C GLN A 143 2.59 15.42 -0.95
N LEU A 144 3.25 16.58 -1.01
CA LEU A 144 3.49 17.39 0.19
C LEU A 144 2.23 18.09 0.68
N VAL A 145 1.33 18.46 -0.24
CA VAL A 145 0.11 19.22 0.05
C VAL A 145 -1.09 18.30 0.27
N ASN A 146 -1.20 17.25 -0.55
CA ASN A 146 -2.35 16.34 -0.59
C ASN A 146 -2.06 14.95 0.03
N GLY A 147 -0.93 14.80 0.72
CA GLY A 147 -0.52 13.53 1.29
C GLY A 147 0.46 12.74 0.43
N MET A 148 0.79 11.52 0.86
CA MET A 148 1.85 10.70 0.24
C MET A 148 1.44 10.06 -1.10
N GLY A 149 0.17 10.03 -1.45
CA GLY A 149 -0.36 9.46 -2.69
C GLY A 149 -0.27 7.93 -2.81
N GLY A 150 0.38 7.28 -1.89
CA GLY A 150 0.55 5.83 -1.88
C GLY A 150 -0.65 5.10 -1.31
N ALA A 151 -1.32 5.68 -0.34
CA ALA A 151 -2.57 5.18 0.21
C ALA A 151 -3.67 5.18 -0.87
N GLU A 152 -3.79 6.30 -1.60
CA GLU A 152 -4.72 6.48 -2.72
C GLU A 152 -4.44 5.46 -3.84
N TYR A 153 -3.16 5.20 -4.14
CA TYR A 153 -2.80 4.17 -5.10
C TYR A 153 -3.28 2.78 -4.65
N ILE A 154 -3.07 2.42 -3.37
CA ILE A 154 -3.51 1.14 -2.82
C ILE A 154 -5.04 1.04 -2.88
N ALA A 155 -5.75 2.07 -2.43
CA ALA A 155 -7.20 2.12 -2.48
C ALA A 155 -7.73 2.01 -3.92
N SER A 156 -7.19 2.82 -4.85
CA SER A 156 -7.54 2.76 -6.27
C SER A 156 -7.24 1.40 -6.89
N LEU A 157 -6.14 0.75 -6.48
CA LEU A 157 -5.81 -0.60 -6.96
C LEU A 157 -6.84 -1.63 -6.50
N LEU A 158 -7.22 -1.58 -5.23
CA LEU A 158 -8.17 -2.55 -4.65
C LEU A 158 -9.59 -2.38 -5.21
N THR A 159 -9.98 -1.16 -5.58
CA THR A 159 -11.31 -0.83 -6.13
C THR A 159 -11.36 -0.76 -7.65
N GLY A 160 -10.21 -0.75 -8.31
CA GLY A 160 -10.11 -0.48 -9.75
C GLY A 160 -10.27 -1.67 -10.68
N TYR A 161 -10.65 -2.84 -10.19
CA TYR A 161 -10.92 -4.02 -11.02
C TYR A 161 -12.18 -3.84 -11.85
N THR A 162 -12.10 -4.13 -13.16
CA THR A 162 -13.23 -3.99 -14.09
C THR A 162 -14.05 -5.27 -14.27
N GLY A 163 -13.49 -6.39 -13.85
CA GLY A 163 -14.06 -7.73 -14.06
C GLY A 163 -13.60 -8.41 -15.35
N GLU A 164 -12.80 -7.73 -16.17
CA GLU A 164 -12.24 -8.32 -17.39
C GLU A 164 -10.98 -9.12 -17.06
N GLU A 165 -10.84 -10.26 -17.73
CA GLU A 165 -9.71 -11.18 -17.55
C GLU A 165 -9.07 -11.51 -18.89
N LYS A 166 -7.77 -11.81 -18.90
CA LYS A 166 -7.07 -12.38 -20.04
C LYS A 166 -6.08 -13.44 -19.59
N GLU A 167 -5.89 -14.44 -20.42
CA GLU A 167 -4.83 -15.42 -20.25
C GLU A 167 -3.66 -15.08 -21.20
N GLU A 168 -2.46 -14.97 -20.65
CA GLU A 168 -1.27 -14.70 -21.41
C GLU A 168 -0.07 -15.47 -20.80
N TYR A 169 0.67 -16.21 -21.62
CA TYR A 169 1.80 -17.04 -21.21
C TYR A 169 1.49 -18.05 -20.08
N GLY A 170 0.24 -18.57 -20.05
CA GLY A 170 -0.19 -19.55 -19.04
C GLY A 170 -0.50 -18.94 -17.67
N SER A 171 -0.65 -17.61 -17.61
CA SER A 171 -1.08 -16.89 -16.41
C SER A 171 -2.32 -16.06 -16.71
N VAL A 172 -3.22 -15.97 -15.73
CA VAL A 172 -4.39 -15.10 -15.80
C VAL A 172 -4.02 -13.73 -15.29
N PHE A 173 -4.45 -12.71 -16.03
CA PHE A 173 -4.31 -11.31 -15.67
C PHE A 173 -5.69 -10.66 -15.61
N TYR A 174 -5.86 -9.76 -14.67
CA TYR A 174 -7.11 -9.05 -14.41
C TYR A 174 -6.96 -7.59 -14.79
N GLU A 175 -7.96 -7.03 -15.49
CA GLU A 175 -7.92 -5.62 -15.83
C GLU A 175 -8.16 -4.76 -14.58
N ASN A 176 -7.30 -3.76 -14.42
CA ASN A 176 -7.35 -2.83 -13.30
C ASN A 176 -7.00 -1.42 -13.76
N THR A 177 -7.86 -0.45 -13.47
CA THR A 177 -7.72 0.93 -13.92
C THR A 177 -6.55 1.67 -13.30
N ALA A 178 -6.15 1.31 -12.07
CA ALA A 178 -5.07 1.95 -11.33
C ALA A 178 -3.70 1.33 -11.61
N TYR A 179 -3.66 0.07 -12.05
CA TYR A 179 -2.40 -0.63 -12.28
C TYR A 179 -1.71 -0.13 -13.56
N PRO A 180 -0.39 0.19 -13.53
CA PRO A 180 0.36 0.55 -14.72
C PRO A 180 0.29 -0.55 -15.79
N GLY A 181 -0.15 -0.20 -16.99
CA GLY A 181 -0.36 -1.17 -18.06
C GLY A 181 -1.71 -1.90 -17.99
N LYS A 182 -2.55 -1.59 -17.04
CA LYS A 182 -3.93 -2.09 -16.83
C LYS A 182 -4.09 -3.57 -16.47
N TRP A 183 -3.10 -4.40 -16.62
CA TRP A 183 -3.22 -5.84 -16.42
C TRP A 183 -2.35 -6.31 -15.26
N ILE A 184 -2.96 -6.79 -14.20
CA ILE A 184 -2.29 -7.23 -12.98
C ILE A 184 -2.52 -8.74 -12.77
N ALA A 185 -1.48 -9.45 -12.31
CA ALA A 185 -1.59 -10.88 -12.00
C ALA A 185 -2.30 -11.17 -10.66
N MET A 186 -2.43 -10.17 -9.79
CA MET A 186 -3.21 -10.31 -8.55
C MET A 186 -4.70 -10.36 -8.88
N ALA A 187 -5.36 -11.46 -8.54
CA ALA A 187 -6.82 -11.54 -8.62
C ALA A 187 -7.48 -10.50 -7.69
N PRO A 188 -8.71 -10.06 -7.98
CA PRO A 188 -9.46 -9.21 -7.08
C PRO A 188 -9.49 -9.80 -5.66
N PRO A 189 -8.88 -9.17 -4.65
CA PRO A 189 -8.77 -9.78 -3.33
C PRO A 189 -10.01 -9.57 -2.46
N LEU A 190 -10.91 -8.65 -2.85
CA LEU A 190 -12.08 -8.26 -2.05
C LEU A 190 -13.35 -8.37 -2.90
N TYR A 191 -14.28 -9.19 -2.43
CA TYR A 191 -15.59 -9.42 -3.07
C TYR A 191 -16.76 -8.77 -2.31
N GLY A 192 -16.48 -8.18 -1.14
CA GLY A 192 -17.45 -7.39 -0.38
C GLY A 192 -18.07 -8.09 0.83
N GLU A 193 -17.82 -9.38 1.02
CA GLU A 193 -18.30 -10.17 2.17
C GLU A 193 -17.18 -11.08 2.72
N ASP A 194 -15.91 -10.68 2.50
CA ASP A 194 -14.75 -11.53 2.79
C ASP A 194 -14.34 -11.50 4.26
N VAL A 195 -14.75 -10.46 4.99
CA VAL A 195 -14.44 -10.27 6.41
C VAL A 195 -15.68 -9.83 7.16
N ASP A 196 -16.02 -10.57 8.22
CA ASP A 196 -17.12 -10.23 9.13
C ASP A 196 -16.63 -9.21 10.17
N PHE A 197 -17.27 -8.04 10.25
CA PHE A 197 -17.02 -7.07 11.31
C PHE A 197 -18.12 -7.17 12.38
N ASP A 198 -17.73 -7.14 13.64
CA ASP A 198 -18.65 -7.17 14.78
C ASP A 198 -19.46 -5.85 14.90
N ASP A 199 -18.97 -4.77 14.35
CA ASP A 199 -19.68 -3.53 14.14
C ASP A 199 -20.41 -3.62 12.78
N ALA A 200 -21.68 -3.23 12.71
CA ALA A 200 -22.57 -3.36 11.56
C ALA A 200 -22.13 -2.58 10.28
N VAL A 201 -20.83 -2.39 10.08
CA VAL A 201 -20.23 -1.77 8.89
C VAL A 201 -19.93 -2.88 7.89
N SER A 202 -20.87 -3.15 7.03
CA SER A 202 -20.74 -4.09 5.92
C SER A 202 -19.91 -3.46 4.78
N TYR A 203 -19.00 -4.23 4.17
CA TYR A 203 -18.29 -3.89 2.93
C TYR A 203 -19.18 -3.53 1.74
N THR A 204 -20.45 -3.84 1.80
CA THR A 204 -21.40 -3.52 0.73
C THR A 204 -21.49 -2.02 0.43
N HIS A 205 -21.10 -1.17 1.37
CA HIS A 205 -21.02 0.27 1.18
C HIS A 205 -19.78 0.72 0.39
N LEU A 206 -18.70 -0.07 0.36
CA LEU A 206 -17.50 0.24 -0.42
C LEU A 206 -17.72 0.15 -1.94
N ARG A 207 -18.75 -0.54 -2.39
CA ARG A 207 -19.07 -0.65 -3.83
C ARG A 207 -19.82 0.55 -4.41
N ALA A 208 -20.42 1.40 -3.58
CA ALA A 208 -21.34 2.37 -4.12
C ALA A 208 -20.90 3.83 -3.96
N HIS A 209 -20.41 4.31 -2.84
CA HIS A 209 -20.16 5.75 -2.62
C HIS A 209 -19.34 6.12 -1.37
N GLU A 210 -18.74 5.18 -0.65
CA GLU A 210 -17.83 5.54 0.45
C GLU A 210 -16.38 5.39 0.03
N PRO A 211 -15.52 6.36 0.40
CA PRO A 211 -14.12 6.31 0.03
C PRO A 211 -13.46 5.07 0.64
N ALA A 212 -12.54 4.48 -0.10
CA ALA A 212 -11.72 3.33 0.29
C ALA A 212 -10.87 3.57 1.56
N SER A 213 -11.26 4.56 2.36
CA SER A 213 -10.63 4.94 3.63
C SER A 213 -10.62 3.82 4.68
N TYR A 214 -11.35 2.73 4.45
CA TYR A 214 -11.35 1.55 5.31
C TYR A 214 -10.30 0.50 4.94
N LEU A 215 -9.58 0.69 3.83
CA LEU A 215 -8.64 -0.31 3.28
C LEU A 215 -7.16 0.04 3.50
N VAL A 216 -6.85 1.16 4.15
CA VAL A 216 -5.47 1.62 4.35
C VAL A 216 -5.15 1.80 5.81
#